data_b191d4d90917796d36faca80f0b03d07
#
_entry.id   b191d4d90917796d36faca80f0b03d07
#
_cell.length_a   1.000
_cell.length_b   1.000
_cell.length_c   1.000
_cell.angle_alpha   90.00
_cell.angle_beta   90.00
_cell.angle_gamma   90.00
#
_symmetry.space_group_name_H-M   'P 1'
#
loop_
_entity.id
_entity.type
_entity.pdbx_description
1 polymer ?
#
loop_
_entity_poly.entity_id
_entity_poly.type
_entity_poly.pdbx_seq_one_letter_code
_entity_poly.pdbx_strand_id
1 'polypeptide(L)'
;MHIDSTDSTLKRYLEDIRQTAPLSREEEQILFQRAKEGDKVARHRLIKANMRFVLKVAIQYRGCPIPLPDLVSEGAMGLVRAIESFEHTRGLKFISYGVWWIKAYITRAINEQGNLIRLPANQHLLVRKALHEQSRGKEIDEKVRELIQIGQRGVS
;
A
#
# COMPACT_ATOMS: atom_id res chain seq x y z
N MET A 1 28.14 -9.47 -15.49
CA MET A 1 27.02 -8.55 -15.27
C MET A 1 25.76 -9.38 -14.96
N HIS A 2 25.49 -9.62 -13.69
CA HIS A 2 24.25 -10.27 -13.30
C HIS A 2 23.14 -9.26 -13.48
N ILE A 3 22.37 -9.41 -14.55
CA ILE A 3 21.05 -8.79 -14.62
C ILE A 3 20.21 -9.58 -13.63
N ASP A 4 20.08 -9.03 -12.46
CA ASP A 4 19.26 -9.62 -11.42
C ASP A 4 17.86 -9.87 -11.98
N SER A 5 17.32 -11.05 -11.71
CA SER A 5 15.93 -11.37 -12.03
C SER A 5 14.97 -10.32 -11.46
N THR A 6 15.40 -9.62 -10.43
CA THR A 6 14.74 -8.49 -9.79
C THR A 6 14.57 -7.32 -10.75
N ASP A 7 15.61 -7.01 -11.54
CA ASP A 7 15.56 -5.91 -12.52
C ASP A 7 14.61 -6.18 -13.68
N SER A 8 14.54 -7.43 -14.14
CA SER A 8 13.61 -7.80 -15.21
C SER A 8 12.15 -7.78 -14.73
N THR A 9 11.91 -8.20 -13.50
CA THR A 9 10.59 -8.14 -12.88
C THR A 9 10.15 -6.69 -12.68
N LEU A 10 11.05 -5.85 -12.21
CA LEU A 10 10.81 -4.42 -12.03
C LEU A 10 10.47 -3.74 -13.36
N LYS A 11 11.21 -4.04 -14.43
CA LYS A 11 10.92 -3.51 -15.77
C LYS A 11 9.55 -3.92 -16.26
N ARG A 12 9.14 -5.17 -16.01
CA ARG A 12 7.83 -5.67 -16.39
C ARG A 12 6.72 -4.92 -15.64
N TYR A 13 6.88 -4.70 -14.33
CA TYR A 13 5.94 -3.90 -13.55
C TYR A 13 5.83 -2.47 -14.06
N LEU A 14 6.97 -1.86 -14.39
CA LEU A 14 6.99 -0.50 -14.92
C LEU A 14 6.29 -0.40 -16.28
N GLU A 15 6.45 -1.39 -17.15
CA GLU A 15 5.78 -1.41 -18.45
C GLU A 15 4.27 -1.57 -18.29
N ASP A 16 3.84 -2.49 -17.45
CA ASP A 16 2.41 -2.71 -17.16
C ASP A 16 1.77 -1.43 -16.57
N ILE A 17 2.47 -0.75 -15.69
CA ILE A 17 2.02 0.49 -15.08
C ILE A 17 1.94 1.62 -16.11
N ARG A 18 2.90 1.71 -17.03
CA ARG A 18 2.90 2.73 -18.09
C ARG A 18 1.75 2.55 -19.07
N GLN A 19 1.36 1.31 -19.31
CA GLN A 19 0.25 0.99 -20.22
C GLN A 19 -1.12 1.23 -19.58
N THR A 20 -1.18 1.35 -18.26
CA THR A 20 -2.43 1.58 -17.55
C THR A 20 -2.67 3.08 -17.43
N ALA A 21 -3.75 3.56 -18.03
CA ALA A 21 -4.13 4.96 -17.93
C ALA A 21 -4.55 5.30 -16.51
N PRO A 22 -4.17 6.47 -15.99
CA PRO A 22 -4.65 6.92 -14.70
C PRO A 22 -6.16 7.14 -14.76
N LEU A 23 -6.85 6.86 -13.65
CA LEU A 23 -8.29 7.07 -13.55
C LEU A 23 -8.58 8.53 -13.23
N SER A 24 -9.60 9.08 -13.88
CA SER A 24 -10.17 10.36 -13.47
C SER A 24 -10.90 10.17 -12.14
N ARG A 25 -11.18 11.27 -11.45
CA ARG A 25 -11.91 11.23 -10.19
C ARG A 25 -13.31 10.64 -10.36
N GLU A 26 -13.97 10.97 -11.44
CA GLU A 26 -15.31 10.47 -11.77
C GLU A 26 -15.28 8.96 -12.07
N GLU A 27 -14.32 8.50 -12.85
CA GLU A 27 -14.13 7.08 -13.15
C GLU A 27 -13.84 6.29 -11.87
N GLU A 28 -13.00 6.83 -11.01
CA GLU A 28 -12.66 6.22 -9.71
C GLU A 28 -13.91 6.05 -8.85
N GLN A 29 -14.75 7.08 -8.76
CA GLN A 29 -15.99 7.02 -7.99
C GLN A 29 -16.95 5.95 -8.53
N ILE A 30 -17.11 5.88 -9.83
CA ILE A 30 -17.94 4.86 -10.46
C ILE A 30 -17.43 3.47 -10.18
N LEU A 31 -16.12 3.26 -10.28
CA LEU A 31 -15.49 1.97 -10.02
C LEU A 31 -15.62 1.56 -8.56
N PHE A 32 -15.47 2.48 -7.61
CA PHE A 32 -15.70 2.17 -6.20
C PHE A 32 -17.14 1.78 -5.92
N GLN A 33 -18.10 2.48 -6.52
CA GLN A 33 -19.51 2.13 -6.37
C GLN A 33 -19.77 0.70 -6.88
N ARG A 34 -19.27 0.38 -8.07
CA ARG A 34 -19.41 -0.93 -8.67
C ARG A 34 -18.72 -2.03 -7.88
N ALA A 35 -17.51 -1.74 -7.38
CA ALA A 35 -16.75 -2.70 -6.57
C ALA A 35 -17.46 -3.02 -5.26
N LYS A 36 -18.11 -2.04 -4.64
CA LYS A 36 -18.92 -2.26 -3.44
C LYS A 36 -20.15 -3.13 -3.71
N GLU A 37 -20.68 -3.07 -4.92
CA GLU A 37 -21.79 -3.91 -5.36
C GLU A 37 -21.34 -5.34 -5.74
N GLY A 38 -20.06 -5.65 -5.60
CA GLY A 38 -19.50 -6.96 -5.87
C GLY A 38 -18.92 -7.13 -7.27
N ASP A 39 -18.76 -6.06 -8.04
CA ASP A 39 -18.14 -6.12 -9.37
C ASP A 39 -16.63 -6.36 -9.25
N LYS A 40 -16.21 -7.57 -9.52
CA LYS A 40 -14.80 -7.97 -9.45
C LYS A 40 -13.95 -7.31 -10.54
N VAL A 41 -14.52 -7.01 -11.69
CA VAL A 41 -13.81 -6.32 -12.78
C VAL A 41 -13.48 -4.89 -12.37
N ALA A 42 -14.44 -4.19 -11.76
CA ALA A 42 -14.23 -2.84 -11.24
C ALA A 42 -13.16 -2.83 -10.16
N ARG A 43 -13.20 -3.77 -9.23
CA ARG A 43 -12.20 -3.93 -8.17
C ARG A 43 -10.80 -4.16 -8.75
N HIS A 44 -10.69 -5.06 -9.72
CA HIS A 44 -9.42 -5.36 -10.38
C HIS A 44 -8.86 -4.12 -11.10
N ARG A 45 -9.71 -3.36 -11.75
CA ARG A 45 -9.30 -2.13 -12.42
C ARG A 45 -8.79 -1.07 -11.44
N LEU A 46 -9.43 -0.95 -10.27
CA LEU A 46 -8.95 -0.06 -9.20
C LEU A 46 -7.55 -0.48 -8.70
N ILE A 47 -7.35 -1.76 -8.49
CA ILE A 47 -6.04 -2.30 -8.08
C ILE A 47 -4.99 -1.97 -9.13
N LYS A 48 -5.26 -2.31 -10.38
CA LYS A 48 -4.32 -2.12 -11.48
C LYS A 48 -3.96 -0.66 -11.69
N ALA A 49 -4.93 0.24 -11.62
CA ALA A 49 -4.71 1.67 -11.80
C ALA A 49 -3.86 2.29 -10.67
N ASN A 50 -3.86 1.68 -9.49
CA ASN A 50 -3.14 2.19 -8.33
C ASN A 50 -1.84 1.45 -8.02
N MET A 51 -1.46 0.44 -8.81
CA MET A 51 -0.19 -0.27 -8.64
C MET A 51 1.02 0.64 -8.82
N ARG A 52 0.88 1.72 -9.54
CA ARG A 52 1.89 2.77 -9.69
C ARG A 52 2.32 3.33 -8.34
N PHE A 53 1.36 3.56 -7.46
CA PHE A 53 1.64 4.06 -6.11
C PHE A 53 2.30 3.01 -5.24
N VAL A 54 1.90 1.75 -5.38
CA VAL A 54 2.53 0.63 -4.67
C VAL A 54 4.01 0.56 -5.01
N LEU A 55 4.33 0.60 -6.29
CA LEU A 55 5.73 0.57 -6.73
C LEU A 55 6.52 1.78 -6.22
N LYS A 56 5.94 2.96 -6.31
CA LYS A 56 6.56 4.20 -5.86
C LYS A 56 6.89 4.14 -4.35
N VAL A 57 5.98 3.63 -3.56
CA VAL A 57 6.20 3.48 -2.12
C VAL A 57 7.24 2.38 -1.86
N ALA A 58 7.13 1.23 -2.53
CA ALA A 58 8.07 0.12 -2.34
C ALA A 58 9.51 0.53 -2.64
N ILE A 59 9.73 1.34 -3.67
CA ILE A 59 11.06 1.87 -4.03
C ILE A 59 11.65 2.71 -2.89
N GLN A 60 10.83 3.43 -2.14
CA GLN A 60 11.30 4.22 -0.99
C GLN A 60 11.92 3.35 0.12
N TYR A 61 11.50 2.09 0.19
CA TYR A 61 12.02 1.12 1.17
C TYR A 61 13.12 0.23 0.60
N ARG A 62 13.59 0.53 -0.60
CA ARG A 62 14.70 -0.15 -1.25
C ARG A 62 15.94 -0.06 -0.37
N GLY A 63 16.65 -1.17 -0.22
CA GLY A 63 17.83 -1.22 0.65
C GLY A 63 17.58 -1.97 1.97
N CYS A 64 16.33 -2.31 2.29
CA CYS A 64 16.04 -3.23 3.38
C CYS A 64 16.37 -4.67 2.97
N PRO A 65 16.42 -5.62 3.92
CA PRO A 65 16.73 -7.03 3.60
C PRO A 65 15.70 -7.73 2.72
N ILE A 66 14.51 -7.15 2.54
CA ILE A 66 13.44 -7.75 1.74
C ILE A 66 13.63 -7.36 0.27
N PRO A 67 13.58 -8.33 -0.66
CA PRO A 67 13.65 -8.03 -2.09
C PRO A 67 12.50 -7.13 -2.55
N LEU A 68 12.76 -6.25 -3.50
CA LEU A 68 11.78 -5.31 -4.00
C LEU A 68 10.48 -5.98 -4.50
N PRO A 69 10.50 -7.11 -5.23
CA PRO A 69 9.26 -7.78 -5.61
C PRO A 69 8.39 -8.18 -4.42
N ASP A 70 8.99 -8.58 -3.32
CA ASP A 70 8.27 -8.94 -2.10
C ASP A 70 7.66 -7.70 -1.44
N LEU A 71 8.38 -6.58 -1.44
CA LEU A 71 7.85 -5.31 -0.95
C LEU A 71 6.65 -4.86 -1.79
N VAL A 72 6.72 -5.02 -3.11
CA VAL A 72 5.61 -4.71 -4.01
C VAL A 72 4.41 -5.60 -3.72
N SER A 73 4.63 -6.88 -3.48
CA SER A 73 3.55 -7.82 -3.13
C SER A 73 2.87 -7.44 -1.81
N GLU A 74 3.66 -7.09 -0.80
CA GLU A 74 3.11 -6.63 0.48
C GLU A 74 2.34 -5.32 0.33
N GLY A 75 2.90 -4.38 -0.42
CA GLY A 75 2.22 -3.11 -0.72
C GLY A 75 0.91 -3.32 -1.48
N ALA A 76 0.89 -4.27 -2.41
CA ALA A 76 -0.32 -4.62 -3.16
C ALA A 76 -1.41 -5.18 -2.24
N MET A 77 -1.05 -5.98 -1.25
CA MET A 77 -1.99 -6.47 -0.23
C MET A 77 -2.58 -5.29 0.56
N GLY A 78 -1.75 -4.33 0.92
CA GLY A 78 -2.21 -3.09 1.57
C GLY A 78 -3.16 -2.30 0.69
N LEU A 79 -2.87 -2.20 -0.60
CA LEU A 79 -3.75 -1.54 -1.58
C LEU A 79 -5.12 -2.23 -1.66
N VAL A 80 -5.15 -3.55 -1.73
CA VAL A 80 -6.40 -4.32 -1.76
C VAL A 80 -7.23 -4.02 -0.51
N ARG A 81 -6.58 -4.00 0.63
CA ARG A 81 -7.24 -3.70 1.90
C ARG A 81 -7.79 -2.28 1.92
N ALA A 82 -7.04 -1.32 1.40
CA ALA A 82 -7.48 0.06 1.27
C ALA A 82 -8.73 0.18 0.39
N ILE A 83 -8.75 -0.52 -0.73
CA ILE A 83 -9.90 -0.51 -1.65
C ILE A 83 -11.15 -1.08 -0.97
N GLU A 84 -11.01 -2.15 -0.21
CA GLU A 84 -12.12 -2.77 0.52
C GLU A 84 -12.69 -1.85 1.60
N SER A 85 -11.84 -1.05 2.23
CA SER A 85 -12.20 -0.25 3.40
C SER A 85 -12.54 1.20 3.07
N PHE A 86 -12.23 1.65 1.86
CA PHE A 86 -12.40 3.06 1.49
C PHE A 86 -13.87 3.43 1.32
N GLU A 87 -14.26 4.53 1.93
CA GLU A 87 -15.59 5.11 1.76
C GLU A 87 -15.53 6.24 0.72
N HIS A 88 -15.87 5.90 -0.50
CA HIS A 88 -15.80 6.83 -1.64
C HIS A 88 -16.79 8.00 -1.54
N THR A 89 -17.77 7.91 -0.66
CA THR A 89 -18.82 8.92 -0.49
C THR A 89 -18.38 10.13 0.34
N ARG A 90 -17.22 10.06 1.00
CA ARG A 90 -16.73 11.11 1.89
C ARG A 90 -15.97 12.25 1.19
N GLY A 91 -15.82 12.21 -0.14
CA GLY A 91 -15.15 13.25 -0.90
C GLY A 91 -13.63 13.30 -0.76
N LEU A 92 -13.02 12.31 -0.12
CA LEU A 92 -11.57 12.22 0.02
C LEU A 92 -10.96 11.52 -1.20
N LYS A 93 -9.74 11.89 -1.54
CA LYS A 93 -8.99 11.21 -2.60
C LYS A 93 -8.53 9.84 -2.10
N PHE A 94 -8.80 8.80 -2.87
CA PHE A 94 -8.41 7.45 -2.51
C PHE A 94 -6.92 7.31 -2.21
N ILE A 95 -6.06 7.92 -3.02
CA ILE A 95 -4.61 7.76 -2.86
C ILE A 95 -4.10 8.28 -1.51
N SER A 96 -4.68 9.35 -1.00
CA SER A 96 -4.33 9.88 0.32
C SER A 96 -4.59 8.88 1.43
N TYR A 97 -5.63 8.07 1.27
CA TYR A 97 -5.99 7.00 2.17
C TYR A 97 -5.17 5.73 1.89
N GLY A 98 -5.09 5.34 0.63
CA GLY A 98 -4.45 4.09 0.21
C GLY A 98 -2.96 4.02 0.53
N VAL A 99 -2.27 5.15 0.44
CA VAL A 99 -0.84 5.25 0.73
C VAL A 99 -0.51 4.75 2.15
N TRP A 100 -1.37 5.06 3.14
CA TRP A 100 -1.16 4.63 4.52
C TRP A 100 -1.24 3.12 4.69
N TRP A 101 -2.19 2.49 4.01
CA TRP A 101 -2.31 1.04 4.01
C TRP A 101 -1.12 0.37 3.34
N ILE A 102 -0.67 0.91 2.20
CA ILE A 102 0.50 0.40 1.48
C ILE A 102 1.74 0.46 2.38
N LYS A 103 2.00 1.61 2.97
CA LYS A 103 3.14 1.80 3.87
C LYS A 103 3.07 0.92 5.11
N ALA A 104 1.88 0.79 5.70
CA ALA A 104 1.69 -0.03 6.88
C ALA A 104 2.01 -1.50 6.61
N TYR A 105 1.57 -2.05 5.47
CA TYR A 105 1.85 -3.43 5.09
C TYR A 105 3.34 -3.64 4.82
N ILE A 106 3.97 -2.74 4.09
CA ILE A 106 5.41 -2.81 3.79
C ILE A 106 6.22 -2.72 5.09
N THR A 107 5.92 -1.76 5.93
CA THR A 107 6.64 -1.57 7.20
C THR A 107 6.48 -2.78 8.11
N ARG A 108 5.28 -3.35 8.18
CA ARG A 108 5.03 -4.56 8.95
C ARG A 108 5.87 -5.74 8.44
N ALA A 109 5.93 -5.94 7.12
CA ALA A 109 6.73 -7.00 6.53
C ALA A 109 8.21 -6.84 6.85
N ILE A 110 8.73 -5.62 6.77
CA ILE A 110 10.13 -5.32 7.12
C ILE A 110 10.39 -5.66 8.59
N ASN A 111 9.49 -5.28 9.49
CA ASN A 111 9.66 -5.52 10.92
C ASN A 111 9.53 -7.00 11.30
N GLU A 112 8.68 -7.75 10.62
CA GLU A 112 8.50 -9.18 10.87
C GLU A 112 9.67 -10.01 10.35
N GLN A 113 10.26 -9.65 9.22
CA GLN A 113 11.36 -10.40 8.60
C GLN A 113 12.73 -9.86 8.95
N GLY A 114 12.85 -8.59 9.29
CA GLY A 114 14.10 -7.96 9.65
C GLY A 114 14.36 -8.06 11.15
N ASN A 115 15.10 -9.09 11.59
CA ASN A 115 15.51 -9.27 12.99
C ASN A 115 16.40 -8.12 13.52
N LEU A 116 16.79 -7.18 12.66
CA LEU A 116 17.72 -6.10 13.02
C LEU A 116 17.01 -4.87 13.58
N ILE A 117 15.72 -4.70 13.27
CA ILE A 117 14.94 -3.56 13.75
C ILE A 117 13.62 -4.10 14.27
N ARG A 118 13.60 -4.40 15.57
CA ARG A 118 12.35 -4.73 16.25
C ARG A 118 11.70 -3.46 16.70
N LEU A 119 10.57 -3.12 16.07
CA LEU A 119 9.63 -2.25 16.74
C LEU A 119 9.16 -2.95 18.01
N PRO A 120 9.04 -2.24 19.14
CA PRO A 120 8.46 -2.83 20.33
C PRO A 120 7.10 -3.46 20.02
N ALA A 121 6.79 -4.58 20.68
CA ALA A 121 5.53 -5.30 20.48
C ALA A 121 4.30 -4.39 20.57
N ASN A 122 4.37 -3.35 21.42
CA ASN A 122 3.33 -2.34 21.58
C ASN A 122 3.02 -1.58 20.29
N GLN A 123 4.01 -1.33 19.45
CA GLN A 123 3.84 -0.61 18.19
C GLN A 123 3.14 -1.46 17.14
N HIS A 124 3.40 -2.77 17.11
CA HIS A 124 2.65 -3.68 16.24
C HIS A 124 1.17 -3.73 16.63
N LEU A 125 0.88 -3.77 17.92
CA LEU A 125 -0.48 -3.72 18.44
C LEU A 125 -1.16 -2.39 18.10
N LEU A 126 -0.42 -1.28 18.19
CA LEU A 126 -0.94 0.04 17.85
C LEU A 126 -1.23 0.16 16.35
N VAL A 127 -0.38 -0.38 15.47
CA VAL A 127 -0.64 -0.41 14.03
C VAL A 127 -1.88 -1.25 13.74
N ARG A 128 -1.98 -2.44 14.30
CA ARG A 128 -3.17 -3.29 14.14
C ARG A 128 -4.43 -2.61 14.66
N LYS A 129 -4.34 -1.95 15.79
CA LYS A 129 -5.46 -1.23 16.39
C LYS A 129 -5.83 -0.03 15.52
N ALA A 130 -4.85 0.73 15.04
CA ALA A 130 -5.07 1.83 14.11
C ALA A 130 -5.75 1.36 12.83
N LEU A 131 -5.26 0.27 12.24
CA LEU A 131 -5.84 -0.32 11.04
C LEU A 131 -7.26 -0.83 11.29
N HIS A 132 -7.53 -1.35 12.48
CA HIS A 132 -8.87 -1.80 12.87
C HIS A 132 -9.81 -0.61 13.12
N GLU A 133 -9.35 0.42 13.81
CA GLU A 133 -10.13 1.64 14.08
C GLU A 133 -10.42 2.43 12.80
N GLN A 134 -9.58 2.33 11.81
CA GLN A 134 -9.78 2.95 10.51
C GLN A 134 -11.01 2.41 9.81
N SER A 135 -11.37 1.15 10.05
CA SER A 135 -12.62 0.58 9.57
C SER A 135 -13.85 1.24 10.18
N ARG A 136 -13.68 1.99 11.28
CA ARG A 136 -14.72 2.72 11.98
C ARG A 136 -14.76 4.21 11.66
N GLY A 137 -13.93 4.70 10.75
CA GLY A 137 -13.94 6.10 10.28
C GLY A 137 -13.44 7.13 11.29
N LYS A 138 -12.58 6.73 12.22
CA LYS A 138 -11.94 7.67 13.17
C LYS A 138 -10.61 8.18 12.64
N GLU A 139 -10.15 9.33 13.15
CA GLU A 139 -8.91 10.00 12.81
C GLU A 139 -7.68 9.13 13.10
N ILE A 140 -7.37 8.25 12.18
CA ILE A 140 -6.27 7.30 12.32
C ILE A 140 -5.01 7.79 11.63
N ASP A 141 -5.18 8.72 10.70
CA ASP A 141 -4.12 9.18 9.82
C ASP A 141 -2.88 9.63 10.60
N GLU A 142 -3.06 10.31 11.71
CA GLU A 142 -1.96 10.85 12.48
C GLU A 142 -1.15 9.77 13.22
N LYS A 143 -1.83 8.84 13.87
CA LYS A 143 -1.18 7.73 14.59
C LYS A 143 -0.47 6.78 13.66
N VAL A 144 -1.07 6.46 12.52
CA VAL A 144 -0.45 5.62 11.51
C VAL A 144 0.76 6.34 10.90
N ARG A 145 0.67 7.65 10.68
CA ARG A 145 1.80 8.47 10.23
C ARG A 145 2.97 8.38 11.19
N GLU A 146 2.75 8.59 12.46
CA GLU A 146 3.80 8.51 13.48
C GLU A 146 4.47 7.14 13.49
N LEU A 147 3.68 6.08 13.44
CA LEU A 147 4.19 4.71 13.45
C LEU A 147 4.98 4.38 12.19
N ILE A 148 4.54 4.86 11.03
CA ILE A 148 5.26 4.70 9.77
C ILE A 148 6.57 5.50 9.81
N GLN A 149 6.56 6.72 10.33
CA GLN A 149 7.77 7.53 10.49
C GLN A 149 8.79 6.87 11.41
N ILE A 150 8.33 6.28 12.52
CA ILE A 150 9.20 5.53 13.43
C ILE A 150 9.79 4.33 12.71
N GLY A 151 8.98 3.59 11.93
CA GLY A 151 9.44 2.49 11.11
C GLY A 151 10.47 2.91 10.08
N GLN A 152 10.26 4.05 9.42
CA GLN A 152 11.22 4.60 8.45
C GLN A 152 12.55 5.00 9.09
N ARG A 153 12.52 5.59 10.27
CA ARG A 153 13.74 5.94 11.02
C ARG A 153 14.53 4.71 11.43
N GLY A 154 13.84 3.61 11.72
CA GLY A 154 14.47 2.36 12.05
C GLY A 154 15.08 1.61 10.88
N VAL A 155 14.70 1.96 9.64
CA VAL A 155 15.15 1.31 8.41
C VAL A 155 16.30 2.07 7.74
N SER A 156 16.52 3.30 8.11
CA SER A 156 17.59 4.14 7.54
C SER A 156 19.00 3.74 8.01
#